data_23f4a0ab19af320eb1a3a5fa389156cd
#
_entry.id   23f4a0ab19af320eb1a3a5fa389156cd
#
_cell.length_a   1.000
_cell.length_b   1.000
_cell.length_c   1.000
_cell.angle_alpha   90.00
_cell.angle_beta   90.00
_cell.angle_gamma   90.00
#
_symmetry.space_group_name_H-M   'P 1'
#
loop_
_entity.id
_entity.type
_entity.pdbx_description
1 polymer ?
#
loop_
_entity_poly.entity_id
_entity_poly.type
_entity_poly.pdbx_seq_one_letter_code
_entity_poly.pdbx_strand_id
1 'polypeptide(L)'
;GYIAKAGKTFQKRRGLKEGDLVFAEHYVGCMNCEHCHRGDYRLCMATDWRKNPEGLRFGYTLAERAPHLFGGFAEYMYLPWNSVLHRVPNGLSAELAGVVTPMANGIQWALFDCEVGYDSRVLIQGPGQQGLSQLVACKQAGASLIIITGTAKDTARMEVAKKLGADCVINVDEEDPLE
;
A
#
# COMPACT_ATOMS: atom_id res chain seq x y z
N GLY A 1 2.36 -13.22 1.10
CA GLY A 1 2.96 -14.52 1.46
C GLY A 1 1.93 -15.59 1.72
N TYR A 2 2.39 -16.84 1.80
CA TYR A 2 1.51 -17.98 2.12
C TYR A 2 1.48 -18.23 3.62
N ILE A 3 0.32 -18.58 4.16
CA ILE A 3 0.18 -18.99 5.56
C ILE A 3 0.88 -20.35 5.72
N ALA A 4 2.04 -20.36 6.38
CA ALA A 4 2.81 -21.58 6.60
C ALA A 4 2.25 -22.38 7.78
N LYS A 5 1.79 -21.70 8.85
CA LYS A 5 1.19 -22.32 10.03
C LYS A 5 0.18 -21.38 10.67
N ALA A 6 -0.95 -21.91 11.09
CA ALA A 6 -2.02 -21.14 11.74
C ALA A 6 -2.68 -21.88 12.88
N GLY A 7 -2.89 -21.21 14.00
CA GLY A 7 -3.62 -21.76 15.15
C GLY A 7 -5.10 -22.04 14.81
N LYS A 8 -5.69 -23.07 15.41
CA LYS A 8 -7.09 -23.46 15.15
C LYS A 8 -8.10 -22.33 15.39
N THR A 9 -7.90 -21.55 16.45
CA THR A 9 -8.78 -20.40 16.77
C THR A 9 -8.70 -19.32 15.70
N PHE A 10 -7.51 -19.02 15.18
CA PHE A 10 -7.30 -18.09 14.09
C PHE A 10 -8.02 -18.56 12.82
N GLN A 11 -7.82 -19.81 12.42
CA GLN A 11 -8.47 -20.40 11.26
C GLN A 11 -10.00 -20.28 11.33
N LYS A 12 -10.58 -20.63 12.48
CA LYS A 12 -12.03 -20.53 12.70
C LYS A 12 -12.54 -19.08 12.64
N ARG A 13 -11.83 -18.13 13.23
CA ARG A 13 -12.29 -16.73 13.31
C ARG A 13 -12.09 -15.96 12.00
N ARG A 14 -11.02 -16.24 11.27
CA ARG A 14 -10.64 -15.48 10.06
C ARG A 14 -11.01 -16.18 8.76
N GLY A 15 -11.41 -17.44 8.80
CA GLY A 15 -11.67 -18.25 7.60
C GLY A 15 -10.43 -18.47 6.74
N LEU A 16 -9.24 -18.26 7.31
CA LEU A 16 -7.95 -18.43 6.66
C LEU A 16 -7.28 -19.72 7.15
N LYS A 17 -6.60 -20.42 6.27
CA LYS A 17 -5.93 -21.70 6.58
C LYS A 17 -4.52 -21.74 6.01
N GLU A 18 -3.77 -22.72 6.42
CA GLU A 18 -2.45 -23.03 5.86
C GLU A 18 -2.53 -23.23 4.34
N GLY A 19 -1.57 -22.65 3.61
CA GLY A 19 -1.55 -22.59 2.15
C GLY A 19 -2.31 -21.41 1.52
N ASP A 20 -3.12 -20.67 2.27
CA ASP A 20 -3.77 -19.48 1.71
C ASP A 20 -2.74 -18.37 1.43
N LEU A 21 -2.84 -17.77 0.24
CA LEU A 21 -2.07 -16.57 -0.10
C LEU A 21 -2.75 -15.35 0.51
N VAL A 22 -1.99 -14.60 1.31
CA VAL A 22 -2.50 -13.42 2.02
C VAL A 22 -1.58 -12.22 1.84
N PHE A 23 -2.18 -11.06 1.93
CA PHE A 23 -1.51 -9.79 2.13
C PHE A 23 -1.70 -9.36 3.59
N ALA A 24 -0.64 -8.85 4.21
CA ALA A 24 -0.67 -8.35 5.58
C ALA A 24 -0.46 -6.84 5.61
N GLU A 25 -1.34 -6.13 6.32
CA GLU A 25 -1.12 -4.72 6.64
C GLU A 25 0.11 -4.58 7.54
N HIS A 26 0.94 -3.57 7.27
CA HIS A 26 2.14 -3.36 8.06
C HIS A 26 1.88 -2.72 9.43
N TYR A 27 0.69 -2.15 9.64
CA TYR A 27 0.26 -1.65 10.94
C TYR A 27 -0.34 -2.78 11.78
N VAL A 28 0.06 -2.86 13.03
CA VAL A 28 -0.47 -3.82 14.00
C VAL A 28 -1.21 -3.04 15.09
N GLY A 29 -2.50 -2.84 14.92
CA GLY A 29 -3.32 -2.08 15.86
C GLY A 29 -3.56 -2.82 17.18
N CYS A 30 -3.83 -2.11 18.28
CA CYS A 30 -4.20 -2.75 19.56
C CYS A 30 -5.60 -3.38 19.54
N MET A 31 -6.41 -3.06 18.54
CA MET A 31 -7.80 -3.50 18.35
C MET A 31 -8.77 -3.13 19.49
N ASN A 32 -8.37 -2.18 20.35
CA ASN A 32 -9.16 -1.80 21.53
C ASN A 32 -9.23 -0.28 21.79
N CYS A 33 -8.60 0.56 20.97
CA CYS A 33 -8.73 2.01 21.10
C CYS A 33 -9.74 2.55 20.08
N GLU A 34 -10.17 3.80 20.25
CA GLU A 34 -11.14 4.48 19.39
C GLU A 34 -10.72 4.43 17.92
N HIS A 35 -9.46 4.72 17.60
CA HIS A 35 -8.94 4.64 16.24
C HIS A 35 -9.09 3.23 15.65
N CYS A 36 -8.75 2.19 16.41
CA CYS A 36 -8.91 0.82 15.95
C CYS A 36 -10.38 0.45 15.71
N HIS A 37 -11.29 0.90 16.58
CA HIS A 37 -12.72 0.63 16.43
C HIS A 37 -13.33 1.32 15.22
N ARG A 38 -12.79 2.46 14.81
CA ARG A 38 -13.20 3.16 13.58
C ARG A 38 -12.56 2.59 12.30
N GLY A 39 -11.64 1.63 12.40
CA GLY A 39 -10.86 1.12 11.28
C GLY A 39 -9.58 1.92 10.99
N ASP A 40 -9.32 3.00 11.71
CA ASP A 40 -8.12 3.85 11.59
C ASP A 40 -6.94 3.30 12.41
N TYR A 41 -6.73 1.99 12.39
CA TYR A 41 -5.69 1.33 13.18
C TYR A 41 -4.26 1.83 12.87
N ARG A 42 -4.04 2.47 11.72
CA ARG A 42 -2.80 3.20 11.39
C ARG A 42 -2.49 4.34 12.36
N LEU A 43 -3.51 4.89 13.02
CA LEU A 43 -3.41 5.96 14.02
C LEU A 43 -3.39 5.41 15.46
N CYS A 44 -3.29 4.11 15.65
CA CYS A 44 -3.27 3.48 16.96
C CYS A 44 -2.06 3.93 17.79
N MET A 45 -2.30 4.69 18.83
CA MET A 45 -1.25 5.24 19.69
C MET A 45 -0.51 4.17 20.49
N ALA A 46 -1.16 3.05 20.82
CA ALA A 46 -0.54 1.94 21.56
C ALA A 46 0.52 1.20 20.73
N THR A 47 0.48 1.32 19.40
CA THR A 47 1.40 0.65 18.50
C THR A 47 2.23 1.63 17.66
N ASP A 48 2.13 2.94 17.91
CA ASP A 48 3.02 3.94 17.33
C ASP A 48 4.42 3.80 17.95
N TRP A 49 5.34 3.19 17.21
CA TRP A 49 6.72 2.94 17.63
C TRP A 49 7.49 4.21 18.03
N ARG A 50 7.09 5.39 17.52
CA ARG A 50 7.72 6.67 17.87
C ARG A 50 7.37 7.13 19.28
N LYS A 51 6.22 6.70 19.80
CA LYS A 51 5.70 7.08 21.12
C LYS A 51 5.68 5.90 22.09
N ASN A 52 5.63 4.67 21.56
CA ASN A 52 5.62 3.45 22.34
C ASN A 52 6.68 2.48 21.78
N PRO A 53 7.85 2.34 22.43
CA PRO A 53 8.88 1.40 22.02
C PRO A 53 8.41 -0.05 21.94
N GLU A 54 7.34 -0.41 22.68
CA GLU A 54 6.71 -1.72 22.64
C GLU A 54 5.69 -1.86 21.47
N GLY A 55 5.43 -0.81 20.72
CA GLY A 55 4.56 -0.85 19.56
C GLY A 55 5.08 -1.78 18.46
N LEU A 56 4.19 -2.58 17.87
CA LEU A 56 4.52 -3.48 16.77
C LEU A 56 4.14 -2.86 15.42
N ARG A 57 5.09 -2.88 14.50
CA ARG A 57 4.86 -2.50 13.12
C ARG A 57 5.79 -3.31 12.22
N PHE A 58 5.23 -4.01 11.26
CA PHE A 58 6.04 -4.82 10.35
C PHE A 58 7.00 -3.95 9.53
N GLY A 59 8.26 -4.38 9.45
CA GLY A 59 9.31 -3.65 8.78
C GLY A 59 9.94 -2.50 9.59
N TYR A 60 9.42 -2.19 10.79
CA TYR A 60 9.94 -1.14 11.69
C TYR A 60 10.34 -1.67 13.07
N THR A 61 9.73 -2.76 13.50
CA THR A 61 10.09 -3.40 14.78
C THR A 61 11.49 -3.97 14.70
N LEU A 62 12.32 -3.67 15.71
CA LEU A 62 13.70 -4.12 15.78
C LEU A 62 13.81 -5.64 15.73
N ALA A 63 14.86 -6.13 15.05
CA ALA A 63 15.09 -7.57 14.88
C ALA A 63 15.42 -8.29 16.20
N GLU A 64 15.92 -7.57 17.21
CA GLU A 64 16.21 -8.10 18.55
C GLU A 64 14.95 -8.46 19.35
N ARG A 65 13.80 -7.91 18.96
CA ARG A 65 12.54 -8.20 19.63
C ARG A 65 12.03 -9.60 19.29
N ALA A 66 11.84 -10.43 20.31
CA ALA A 66 11.28 -11.78 20.14
C ALA A 66 9.85 -11.71 19.56
N PRO A 67 9.48 -12.61 18.64
CA PRO A 67 10.20 -13.77 18.11
C PRO A 67 11.14 -13.47 16.91
N HIS A 68 11.59 -12.25 16.73
CA HIS A 68 12.58 -11.82 15.73
C HIS A 68 12.12 -11.88 14.26
N LEU A 69 10.81 -12.02 14.01
CA LEU A 69 10.23 -12.29 12.69
C LEU A 69 9.22 -11.21 12.28
N PHE A 70 9.56 -9.92 12.46
CA PHE A 70 8.65 -8.80 12.17
C PHE A 70 8.94 -8.06 10.86
N GLY A 71 9.53 -8.72 9.88
CA GLY A 71 9.84 -8.15 8.58
C GLY A 71 9.56 -9.09 7.43
N GLY A 72 9.28 -8.53 6.24
CA GLY A 72 8.94 -9.30 5.05
C GLY A 72 10.16 -9.76 4.24
N PHE A 73 11.37 -9.27 4.51
CA PHE A 73 12.61 -9.75 3.89
C PHE A 73 13.16 -10.97 4.64
N ALA A 74 12.33 -12.00 4.76
CA ALA A 74 12.62 -13.23 5.45
C ALA A 74 11.79 -14.38 4.84
N GLU A 75 12.23 -15.62 5.05
CA GLU A 75 11.48 -16.81 4.62
C GLU A 75 10.17 -16.96 5.38
N TYR A 76 10.14 -16.52 6.65
CA TYR A 76 8.95 -16.56 7.50
C TYR A 76 8.77 -15.24 8.23
N MET A 77 7.51 -14.86 8.43
CA MET A 77 7.11 -13.70 9.21
C MET A 77 6.09 -14.12 10.27
N TYR A 78 6.28 -13.65 11.51
CA TYR A 78 5.32 -13.88 12.58
C TYR A 78 4.19 -12.86 12.49
N LEU A 79 2.97 -13.36 12.47
CA LEU A 79 1.76 -12.54 12.43
C LEU A 79 1.04 -12.69 13.78
N PRO A 80 1.10 -11.69 14.68
CA PRO A 80 0.34 -11.72 15.93
C PRO A 80 -1.17 -11.74 15.67
N TRP A 81 -1.95 -12.08 16.69
CA TRP A 81 -3.39 -12.27 16.60
C TRP A 81 -4.17 -11.06 16.08
N ASN A 82 -3.63 -9.87 16.29
CA ASN A 82 -4.19 -8.57 15.88
C ASN A 82 -3.68 -8.06 14.54
N SER A 83 -2.96 -8.88 13.78
CA SER A 83 -2.59 -8.56 12.41
C SER A 83 -3.82 -8.46 11.52
N VAL A 84 -3.85 -7.45 10.66
CA VAL A 84 -4.88 -7.30 9.62
C VAL A 84 -4.40 -8.02 8.37
N LEU A 85 -5.13 -9.07 7.99
CA LEU A 85 -4.81 -9.92 6.85
C LEU A 85 -5.95 -9.92 5.86
N HIS A 86 -5.60 -9.83 4.60
CA HIS A 86 -6.52 -9.93 3.47
C HIS A 86 -6.17 -11.14 2.62
N ARG A 87 -7.17 -11.95 2.27
CA ARG A 87 -6.99 -13.03 1.30
C ARG A 87 -6.73 -12.43 -0.08
N VAL A 88 -5.68 -12.90 -0.73
CA VAL A 88 -5.46 -12.56 -2.15
C VAL A 88 -6.50 -13.32 -2.99
N PRO A 89 -7.23 -12.63 -3.87
CA PRO A 89 -8.21 -13.27 -4.75
C PRO A 89 -7.58 -14.35 -5.63
N ASN A 90 -8.33 -15.40 -5.91
CA ASN A 90 -7.89 -16.44 -6.83
C ASN A 90 -7.59 -15.85 -8.21
N GLY A 91 -6.48 -16.27 -8.81
CA GLY A 91 -6.05 -15.79 -10.12
C GLY A 91 -5.16 -14.53 -10.07
N LEU A 92 -5.02 -13.87 -8.92
CA LEU A 92 -4.05 -12.79 -8.74
C LEU A 92 -2.70 -13.37 -8.30
N SER A 93 -1.62 -13.02 -9.01
CA SER A 93 -0.28 -13.49 -8.66
C SER A 93 0.25 -12.81 -7.38
N ALA A 94 1.23 -13.43 -6.73
CA ALA A 94 1.86 -12.87 -5.53
C ALA A 94 2.59 -11.54 -5.84
N GLU A 95 3.15 -11.41 -7.03
CA GLU A 95 3.83 -10.19 -7.51
C GLU A 95 2.84 -9.04 -7.63
N LEU A 96 1.68 -9.28 -8.25
CA LEU A 96 0.61 -8.27 -8.34
C LEU A 96 0.02 -7.94 -6.97
N ALA A 97 -0.15 -8.92 -6.09
CA ALA A 97 -0.55 -8.67 -4.71
C ALA A 97 0.45 -7.80 -3.94
N GLY A 98 1.72 -7.81 -4.33
CA GLY A 98 2.77 -6.96 -3.74
C GLY A 98 2.55 -5.46 -3.95
N VAL A 99 1.78 -5.03 -4.97
CA VAL A 99 1.49 -3.61 -5.23
C VAL A 99 0.23 -3.10 -4.55
N VAL A 100 -0.44 -3.90 -3.73
CA VAL A 100 -1.70 -3.51 -3.09
C VAL A 100 -1.56 -2.27 -2.20
N THR A 101 -0.47 -2.11 -1.45
CA THR A 101 -0.26 -0.93 -0.60
C THR A 101 -0.13 0.36 -1.42
N PRO A 102 0.75 0.48 -2.43
CA PRO A 102 0.77 1.67 -3.28
C PRO A 102 -0.56 1.91 -3.99
N MET A 103 -1.28 0.87 -4.42
CA MET A 103 -2.62 1.03 -5.01
C MET A 103 -3.63 1.60 -4.02
N ALA A 104 -3.67 1.09 -2.78
CA ALA A 104 -4.53 1.62 -1.73
C ALA A 104 -4.19 3.09 -1.40
N ASN A 105 -2.90 3.43 -1.32
CA ASN A 105 -2.47 4.81 -1.14
C ASN A 105 -2.86 5.70 -2.32
N GLY A 106 -2.70 5.22 -3.55
CA GLY A 106 -3.11 5.95 -4.76
C GLY A 106 -4.60 6.29 -4.74
N ILE A 107 -5.44 5.33 -4.38
CA ILE A 107 -6.89 5.53 -4.21
C ILE A 107 -7.16 6.53 -3.08
N GLN A 108 -6.56 6.33 -1.90
CA GLN A 108 -6.77 7.21 -0.76
C GLN A 108 -6.42 8.66 -1.10
N TRP A 109 -5.23 8.89 -1.64
CA TRP A 109 -4.74 10.26 -1.90
C TRP A 109 -5.45 10.92 -3.06
N ALA A 110 -5.71 10.19 -4.15
CA ALA A 110 -6.38 10.77 -5.31
C ALA A 110 -7.88 10.99 -5.06
N LEU A 111 -8.60 9.95 -4.60
CA LEU A 111 -10.06 10.00 -4.58
C LEU A 111 -10.62 10.54 -3.27
N PHE A 112 -9.98 10.26 -2.12
CA PHE A 112 -10.52 10.68 -0.83
C PHE A 112 -9.86 11.97 -0.30
N ASP A 113 -8.55 12.12 -0.45
CA ASP A 113 -7.85 13.28 0.10
C ASP A 113 -7.88 14.48 -0.88
N CYS A 114 -7.76 14.23 -2.19
CA CYS A 114 -7.82 15.26 -3.23
C CYS A 114 -9.16 15.34 -3.97
N GLU A 115 -10.11 14.46 -3.66
CA GLU A 115 -11.47 14.45 -4.23
C GLU A 115 -11.50 14.39 -5.77
N VAL A 116 -10.51 13.72 -6.37
CA VAL A 116 -10.46 13.55 -7.83
C VAL A 116 -11.67 12.74 -8.29
N GLY A 117 -12.38 13.27 -9.27
CA GLY A 117 -13.57 12.65 -9.85
C GLY A 117 -13.69 12.92 -11.35
N TYR A 118 -14.93 12.78 -11.85
CA TYR A 118 -15.23 13.03 -13.25
C TYR A 118 -14.83 14.46 -13.67
N ASP A 119 -14.20 14.56 -14.85
CA ASP A 119 -13.71 15.81 -15.46
C ASP A 119 -12.61 16.56 -14.67
N SER A 120 -12.03 15.95 -13.65
CA SER A 120 -10.89 16.52 -12.91
C SER A 120 -9.65 16.62 -13.81
N ARG A 121 -8.84 17.67 -13.58
CA ARG A 121 -7.51 17.82 -14.19
C ARG A 121 -6.46 17.63 -13.11
N VAL A 122 -5.52 16.72 -13.34
CA VAL A 122 -4.61 16.24 -12.31
C VAL A 122 -3.16 16.34 -12.77
N LEU A 123 -2.31 16.90 -11.93
CA LEU A 123 -0.86 16.86 -12.07
C LEU A 123 -0.29 15.91 -11.02
N ILE A 124 0.45 14.91 -11.45
CA ILE A 124 1.13 13.94 -10.60
C ILE A 124 2.64 14.18 -10.71
N GLN A 125 3.28 14.47 -9.59
CA GLN A 125 4.72 14.69 -9.55
C GLN A 125 5.45 13.40 -9.18
N GLY A 126 6.16 12.84 -10.15
CA GLY A 126 6.97 11.62 -10.00
C GLY A 126 6.25 10.33 -10.40
N PRO A 127 6.83 9.57 -11.37
CA PRO A 127 6.26 8.32 -11.88
C PRO A 127 6.71 7.10 -11.06
N GLY A 128 6.89 7.27 -9.75
CA GLY A 128 7.17 6.16 -8.84
C GLY A 128 5.94 5.28 -8.63
N GLN A 129 6.08 4.21 -7.85
CA GLN A 129 4.97 3.28 -7.56
C GLN A 129 3.72 3.99 -7.02
N GLN A 130 3.88 5.06 -6.24
CA GLN A 130 2.78 5.84 -5.70
C GLN A 130 2.13 6.71 -6.78
N GLY A 131 2.93 7.40 -7.60
CA GLY A 131 2.41 8.22 -8.70
C GLY A 131 1.70 7.39 -9.76
N LEU A 132 2.25 6.26 -10.15
CA LEU A 132 1.59 5.34 -11.08
C LEU A 132 0.28 4.77 -10.52
N SER A 133 0.22 4.53 -9.22
CA SER A 133 -1.01 4.08 -8.55
C SER A 133 -2.08 5.18 -8.50
N GLN A 134 -1.68 6.44 -8.24
CA GLN A 134 -2.56 7.60 -8.34
C GLN A 134 -3.08 7.79 -9.77
N LEU A 135 -2.20 7.67 -10.78
CA LEU A 135 -2.59 7.73 -12.19
C LEU A 135 -3.72 6.74 -12.50
N VAL A 136 -3.56 5.48 -12.10
CA VAL A 136 -4.60 4.45 -12.28
C VAL A 136 -5.90 4.84 -11.58
N ALA A 137 -5.82 5.31 -10.33
CA ALA A 137 -6.98 5.74 -9.57
C ALA A 137 -7.69 6.93 -10.23
N CYS A 138 -6.96 7.96 -10.66
CA CYS A 138 -7.50 9.14 -11.36
C CYS A 138 -8.17 8.75 -12.68
N LYS A 139 -7.56 7.86 -13.45
CA LYS A 139 -8.13 7.38 -14.72
C LYS A 139 -9.45 6.65 -14.50
N GLN A 140 -9.51 5.78 -13.50
CA GLN A 140 -10.74 5.07 -13.13
C GLN A 140 -11.84 5.99 -12.60
N ALA A 141 -11.48 7.12 -11.98
CA ALA A 141 -12.41 8.11 -11.49
C ALA A 141 -12.97 9.03 -12.60
N GLY A 142 -12.43 8.95 -13.83
CA GLY A 142 -12.89 9.74 -14.95
C GLY A 142 -12.26 11.14 -15.05
N ALA A 143 -11.05 11.32 -14.53
CA ALA A 143 -10.28 12.54 -14.77
C ALA A 143 -10.11 12.79 -16.28
N SER A 144 -10.31 14.03 -16.70
CA SER A 144 -10.28 14.45 -18.13
C SER A 144 -8.88 14.78 -18.63
N LEU A 145 -7.96 15.10 -17.70
CA LEU A 145 -6.57 15.39 -18.04
C LEU A 145 -5.67 14.89 -16.90
N ILE A 146 -4.72 14.02 -17.21
CA ILE A 146 -3.73 13.52 -16.25
C ILE A 146 -2.33 13.77 -16.81
N ILE A 147 -1.62 14.70 -16.18
CA ILE A 147 -0.23 15.02 -16.46
C ILE A 147 0.64 14.35 -15.41
N ILE A 148 1.71 13.70 -15.82
CA ILE A 148 2.70 13.14 -14.88
C ILE A 148 4.09 13.66 -15.22
N THR A 149 4.81 14.14 -14.22
CA THR A 149 6.18 14.62 -14.40
C THR A 149 7.18 13.62 -13.86
N GLY A 150 8.38 13.63 -14.44
CA GLY A 150 9.51 12.81 -14.00
C GLY A 150 10.82 13.43 -14.46
N THR A 151 11.91 12.79 -14.14
CA THR A 151 13.27 13.18 -14.54
C THR A 151 13.82 12.24 -15.60
N ALA A 152 14.96 12.56 -16.19
CA ALA A 152 15.66 11.69 -17.14
C ALA A 152 15.95 10.28 -16.58
N LYS A 153 16.01 10.12 -15.24
CA LYS A 153 16.20 8.83 -14.57
C LYS A 153 14.94 7.95 -14.58
N ASP A 154 13.80 8.54 -14.88
CA ASP A 154 12.49 7.88 -14.78
C ASP A 154 11.94 7.44 -16.14
N THR A 155 12.74 7.46 -17.21
CA THR A 155 12.29 7.19 -18.59
C THR A 155 11.45 5.92 -18.70
N ALA A 156 11.90 4.80 -18.11
CA ALA A 156 11.14 3.54 -18.16
C ALA A 156 9.79 3.63 -17.43
N ARG A 157 9.72 4.37 -16.33
CA ARG A 157 8.48 4.58 -15.55
C ARG A 157 7.53 5.54 -16.27
N MET A 158 8.08 6.55 -16.94
CA MET A 158 7.29 7.47 -17.77
C MET A 158 6.64 6.74 -18.96
N GLU A 159 7.33 5.78 -19.58
CA GLU A 159 6.72 4.92 -20.60
C GLU A 159 5.61 4.02 -20.03
N VAL A 160 5.76 3.55 -18.79
CA VAL A 160 4.66 2.85 -18.08
C VAL A 160 3.49 3.80 -17.82
N ALA A 161 3.75 5.06 -17.43
CA ALA A 161 2.70 6.05 -17.22
C ALA A 161 1.87 6.29 -18.49
N LYS A 162 2.52 6.42 -19.66
CA LYS A 162 1.83 6.52 -20.96
C LYS A 162 0.94 5.30 -21.21
N LYS A 163 1.45 4.09 -20.99
CA LYS A 163 0.68 2.85 -21.16
C LYS A 163 -0.51 2.73 -20.19
N LEU A 164 -0.40 3.30 -18.99
CA LEU A 164 -1.47 3.35 -18.00
C LEU A 164 -2.48 4.47 -18.26
N GLY A 165 -2.26 5.31 -19.27
CA GLY A 165 -3.20 6.30 -19.73
C GLY A 165 -2.98 7.72 -19.22
N ALA A 166 -1.73 8.10 -18.89
CA ALA A 166 -1.38 9.50 -18.72
C ALA A 166 -1.55 10.23 -20.07
N ASP A 167 -2.22 11.38 -20.05
CA ASP A 167 -2.47 12.17 -21.25
C ASP A 167 -1.22 12.96 -21.67
N CYS A 168 -0.40 13.37 -20.68
CA CYS A 168 0.87 14.04 -20.92
C CYS A 168 1.93 13.52 -19.93
N VAL A 169 3.15 13.36 -20.41
CA VAL A 169 4.31 12.94 -19.59
C VAL A 169 5.45 13.90 -19.89
N ILE A 170 5.91 14.62 -18.86
CA ILE A 170 6.91 15.69 -18.98
C ILE A 170 8.20 15.28 -18.27
N ASN A 171 9.32 15.36 -18.98
CA ASN A 171 10.65 15.27 -18.40
C ASN A 171 11.10 16.67 -17.96
N VAL A 172 11.07 16.94 -16.66
CA VAL A 172 11.41 18.27 -16.12
C VAL A 172 12.89 18.62 -16.23
N ASP A 173 13.75 17.70 -16.66
CA ASP A 173 15.14 18.01 -16.99
C ASP A 173 15.28 18.60 -18.41
N GLU A 174 14.24 18.47 -19.26
CA GLU A 174 14.25 18.87 -20.67
C GLU A 174 13.19 19.93 -20.99
N GLU A 175 12.08 19.92 -20.26
CA GLU A 175 10.92 20.78 -20.52
C GLU A 175 10.48 21.48 -19.22
N ASP A 176 10.11 22.76 -19.29
CA ASP A 176 9.47 23.45 -18.16
C ASP A 176 8.00 23.02 -18.08
N PRO A 177 7.54 22.41 -16.97
CA PRO A 177 6.16 21.98 -16.85
C PRO A 177 5.14 23.12 -16.73
N LEU A 178 5.59 24.39 -16.68
CA LEU A 178 4.76 25.59 -16.58
C LEU A 178 4.63 26.35 -17.91
N GLU A 179 5.37 25.97 -18.95
CA GLU A 179 5.29 26.49 -20.31
C GLU A 179 4.47 25.55 -21.22
#